data_7582f564c2ecea12732766f04f7714e0
#
_entry.id   7582f564c2ecea12732766f04f7714e0
#
_cell.length_a   1.000
_cell.length_b   1.000
_cell.length_c   1.000
_cell.angle_alpha   90.00
_cell.angle_beta   90.00
_cell.angle_gamma   90.00
#
_symmetry.space_group_name_H-M   'P 1'
#
loop_
_entity.id
_entity.type
_entity.pdbx_description
1 polymer ?
#
loop_
_entity_poly.entity_id
_entity_poly.type
_entity_poly.pdbx_seq_one_letter_code
_entity_poly.pdbx_strand_id
1 'polypeptide(L)'
;MGDLPVSTLAFLLVSAVLLSAFFSGTETALMSVNRYRLRHLAREGSRSARIAEKLLERPDRLIGMILICNNFVNSAAAAIVTLIALSIGGESIAAIGVGIFTVVLIIFGEVAPKTFGALYPERIALPAAVIYDVLLKVLYPVVWLTNLVANGV
;
A
#
# COMPACT_ATOMS: atom_id res chain seq x y z
N MET A 1 -13.77 17.34 21.10
CA MET A 1 -13.38 16.08 20.48
C MET A 1 -12.58 15.34 21.52
N GLY A 2 -13.09 14.19 21.99
CA GLY A 2 -12.43 13.44 23.06
C GLY A 2 -11.03 13.04 22.61
N ASP A 3 -10.07 13.30 23.46
CA ASP A 3 -8.68 12.96 23.22
C ASP A 3 -8.56 11.45 23.11
N LEU A 4 -8.28 10.99 21.88
CA LEU A 4 -7.99 9.56 21.69
C LEU A 4 -6.74 9.21 22.52
N PRO A 5 -6.77 8.14 23.30
CA PRO A 5 -5.61 7.75 24.10
C PRO A 5 -4.40 7.49 23.18
N VAL A 6 -3.22 7.90 23.64
CA VAL A 6 -1.95 7.74 22.90
C VAL A 6 -1.73 6.29 22.46
N SER A 7 -2.20 5.33 23.26
CA SER A 7 -2.14 3.90 22.90
C SER A 7 -2.93 3.56 21.64
N THR A 8 -4.12 4.15 21.47
CA THR A 8 -4.93 3.97 20.25
C THR A 8 -4.26 4.61 19.04
N LEU A 9 -3.72 5.82 19.20
CA LEU A 9 -2.98 6.49 18.14
C LEU A 9 -1.73 5.71 17.74
N ALA A 10 -0.99 5.16 18.70
CA ALA A 10 0.16 4.30 18.43
C ALA A 10 -0.21 3.02 17.69
N PHE A 11 -1.32 2.36 18.08
CA PHE A 11 -1.82 1.19 17.38
C PHE A 11 -2.22 1.51 15.93
N LEU A 12 -2.91 2.62 15.70
CA LEU A 12 -3.28 3.07 14.36
C LEU A 12 -2.04 3.40 13.52
N LEU A 13 -1.02 3.99 14.14
CA LEU A 13 0.23 4.32 13.46
C LEU A 13 0.98 3.07 13.00
N VAL A 14 1.13 2.08 13.88
CA VAL A 14 1.76 0.79 13.53
C VAL A 14 0.97 0.10 12.42
N SER A 15 -0.35 0.09 12.51
CA SER A 15 -1.23 -0.47 11.47
C SER A 15 -1.04 0.24 10.13
N ALA A 16 -0.90 1.56 10.13
CA ALA A 16 -0.66 2.34 8.92
C ALA A 16 0.70 2.02 8.29
N VAL A 17 1.77 1.87 9.09
CA VAL A 17 3.09 1.47 8.57
C VAL A 17 3.04 0.06 7.96
N LEU A 18 2.35 -0.87 8.58
CA LEU A 18 2.17 -2.23 8.05
C LEU A 18 1.37 -2.24 6.74
N LEU A 19 0.32 -1.42 6.65
CA LEU A 19 -0.45 -1.26 5.41
C LEU A 19 0.39 -0.62 4.30
N SER A 20 1.18 0.40 4.61
CA SER A 20 2.10 1.01 3.66
C SER A 20 3.12 -0.01 3.14
N ALA A 21 3.71 -0.81 4.03
CA ALA A 21 4.62 -1.89 3.68
C ALA A 21 3.95 -2.94 2.78
N PHE A 22 2.70 -3.29 3.08
CA PHE A 22 1.92 -4.21 2.26
C PHE A 22 1.71 -3.66 0.85
N PHE A 23 1.24 -2.42 0.71
CA PHE A 23 1.00 -1.81 -0.61
C PHE A 23 2.29 -1.68 -1.41
N SER A 24 3.36 -1.17 -0.80
CA SER A 24 4.66 -1.00 -1.45
C SER A 24 5.29 -2.32 -1.91
N GLY A 25 5.30 -3.33 -1.04
CA GLY A 25 5.90 -4.63 -1.34
C GLY A 25 5.12 -5.41 -2.39
N THR A 26 3.80 -5.40 -2.30
CA THR A 26 2.93 -6.12 -3.23
C THR A 26 2.87 -5.46 -4.60
N GLU A 27 2.93 -4.13 -4.68
CA GLU A 27 3.07 -3.41 -5.95
C GLU A 27 4.32 -3.88 -6.70
N THR A 28 5.47 -3.86 -6.02
CA THR A 28 6.74 -4.28 -6.61
C THR A 28 6.70 -5.76 -7.00
N ALA A 29 6.15 -6.62 -6.17
CA ALA A 29 6.03 -8.05 -6.46
C ALA A 29 5.17 -8.32 -7.71
N LEU A 30 4.01 -7.66 -7.83
CA LEU A 30 3.12 -7.80 -8.98
C LEU A 30 3.76 -7.31 -10.28
N MET A 31 4.57 -6.24 -10.19
CA MET A 31 5.31 -5.73 -11.36
C MET A 31 6.52 -6.59 -11.73
N SER A 32 7.11 -7.29 -10.77
CA SER A 32 8.31 -8.11 -10.94
C SER A 32 8.03 -9.57 -11.27
N VAL A 33 6.78 -10.03 -11.14
CA VAL A 33 6.44 -11.44 -11.37
C VAL A 33 6.64 -11.84 -12.82
N ASN A 34 7.21 -13.04 -13.04
CA ASN A 34 7.39 -13.57 -14.38
C ASN A 34 6.04 -13.96 -15.00
N ARG A 35 5.67 -13.26 -16.09
CA ARG A 35 4.38 -13.43 -16.78
C ARG A 35 4.21 -14.84 -17.36
N TYR A 36 5.26 -15.46 -17.86
CA TYR A 36 5.21 -16.83 -18.40
C TYR A 36 4.93 -17.85 -17.32
N ARG A 37 5.61 -17.71 -16.17
CA ARG A 37 5.39 -18.59 -15.02
C ARG A 37 4.02 -18.40 -14.40
N LEU A 38 3.56 -17.16 -14.32
CA LEU A 38 2.20 -16.83 -13.85
C LEU A 38 1.14 -17.50 -14.72
N ARG A 39 1.29 -17.43 -16.05
CA ARG A 39 0.40 -18.07 -17.02
C ARG A 39 0.42 -19.59 -16.90
N HIS A 40 1.59 -20.18 -16.68
CA HIS A 40 1.74 -21.60 -16.46
C HIS A 40 0.98 -22.06 -15.19
N LEU A 41 1.19 -21.39 -14.06
CA LEU A 41 0.47 -21.66 -12.82
C LEU A 41 -1.06 -21.50 -12.97
N ALA A 42 -1.48 -20.51 -13.73
CA ALA A 42 -2.92 -20.30 -14.02
C ALA A 42 -3.53 -21.45 -14.81
N ARG A 43 -2.79 -22.00 -15.77
CA ARG A 43 -3.21 -23.19 -16.55
C ARG A 43 -3.21 -24.46 -15.72
N GLU A 44 -2.33 -24.59 -14.74
CA GLU A 44 -2.30 -25.72 -13.79
C GLU A 44 -3.41 -25.68 -12.73
N GLY A 45 -4.27 -24.65 -12.77
CA GLY A 45 -5.45 -24.54 -11.92
C GLY A 45 -5.30 -23.63 -10.71
N SER A 46 -4.19 -22.90 -10.56
CA SER A 46 -4.02 -21.91 -9.49
C SER A 46 -5.00 -20.75 -9.67
N ARG A 47 -5.93 -20.59 -8.73
CA ARG A 47 -6.90 -19.51 -8.72
C ARG A 47 -6.22 -18.13 -8.54
N SER A 48 -5.28 -18.04 -7.62
CA SER A 48 -4.54 -16.80 -7.37
C SER A 48 -3.71 -16.34 -8.57
N ALA A 49 -3.10 -17.29 -9.29
CA ALA A 49 -2.37 -17.00 -10.53
C ALA A 49 -3.30 -16.47 -11.64
N ARG A 50 -4.49 -17.04 -11.79
CA ARG A 50 -5.50 -16.55 -12.74
C ARG A 50 -5.97 -15.14 -12.40
N ILE A 51 -6.18 -14.85 -11.12
CA ILE A 51 -6.56 -13.51 -10.67
C ILE A 51 -5.42 -12.53 -10.94
N ALA A 52 -4.18 -12.88 -10.59
CA ALA A 52 -3.01 -12.05 -10.85
C ALA A 52 -2.82 -11.78 -12.35
N GLU A 53 -2.95 -12.79 -13.19
CA GLU A 53 -2.89 -12.64 -14.65
C GLU A 53 -3.93 -11.63 -15.15
N LYS A 54 -5.18 -11.75 -14.71
CA LYS A 54 -6.27 -10.84 -15.07
C LYS A 54 -6.04 -9.41 -14.59
N LEU A 55 -5.56 -9.22 -13.36
CA LEU A 55 -5.23 -7.90 -12.82
C LEU A 55 -4.12 -7.22 -13.61
N LEU A 56 -3.15 -8.00 -14.06
CA LEU A 56 -2.00 -7.52 -14.83
C LEU A 56 -2.29 -7.28 -16.32
N GLU A 57 -3.50 -7.59 -16.81
CA GLU A 57 -3.98 -7.16 -18.13
C GLU A 57 -4.21 -5.65 -18.19
N ARG A 58 -4.52 -5.04 -17.04
CA ARG A 58 -4.71 -3.59 -16.90
C ARG A 58 -3.88 -3.05 -15.74
N PRO A 59 -2.56 -2.97 -15.92
CA PRO A 59 -1.64 -2.55 -14.88
C PRO A 59 -1.87 -1.10 -14.43
N ASP A 60 -2.31 -0.23 -15.32
CA ASP A 60 -2.68 1.16 -15.05
C ASP A 60 -3.70 1.29 -13.92
N ARG A 61 -4.77 0.50 -13.97
CA ARG A 61 -5.81 0.49 -12.93
C ARG A 61 -5.31 -0.04 -11.60
N LEU A 62 -4.53 -1.12 -11.65
CA LEU A 62 -3.98 -1.76 -10.47
C LEU A 62 -2.99 -0.82 -9.76
N ILE A 63 -2.04 -0.27 -10.50
CA ILE A 63 -1.05 0.66 -9.98
C ILE A 63 -1.74 1.92 -9.42
N GLY A 64 -2.67 2.50 -10.17
CA GLY A 64 -3.41 3.68 -9.73
C GLY A 64 -4.13 3.47 -8.41
N MET A 65 -4.81 2.33 -8.24
CA MET A 65 -5.46 1.98 -6.97
C MET A 65 -4.45 1.82 -5.83
N ILE A 66 -3.36 1.09 -6.07
CA ILE A 66 -2.33 0.86 -5.05
C ILE A 66 -1.71 2.19 -4.60
N LEU A 67 -1.39 3.07 -5.55
CA LEU A 67 -0.83 4.39 -5.25
C LEU A 67 -1.79 5.26 -4.42
N ILE A 68 -3.08 5.27 -4.76
CA ILE A 68 -4.08 6.01 -4.00
C ILE A 68 -4.16 5.49 -2.57
N CYS A 69 -4.29 4.18 -2.39
CA CYS A 69 -4.36 3.57 -1.07
C CYS A 69 -3.09 3.82 -0.26
N ASN A 70 -1.92 3.66 -0.87
CA ASN A 70 -0.64 3.89 -0.21
C ASN A 70 -0.45 5.35 0.21
N ASN A 71 -0.74 6.30 -0.68
CA ASN A 71 -0.65 7.73 -0.37
C ASN A 71 -1.64 8.13 0.72
N PHE A 72 -2.86 7.60 0.70
CA PHE A 72 -3.84 7.84 1.75
C PHE A 72 -3.35 7.34 3.12
N VAL A 73 -2.83 6.11 3.16
CA VAL A 73 -2.29 5.50 4.39
C VAL A 73 -1.09 6.29 4.91
N ASN A 74 -0.17 6.71 4.04
CA ASN A 74 1.00 7.50 4.42
C ASN A 74 0.61 8.88 4.96
N SER A 75 -0.36 9.53 4.35
CA SER A 75 -0.89 10.82 4.82
C SER A 75 -1.58 10.69 6.17
N ALA A 76 -2.39 9.64 6.37
CA ALA A 76 -3.01 9.34 7.65
C ALA A 76 -1.97 9.07 8.75
N ALA A 77 -0.91 8.30 8.43
CA ALA A 77 0.19 8.04 9.35
C ALA A 77 0.90 9.32 9.78
N ALA A 78 1.20 10.22 8.84
CA ALA A 78 1.82 11.51 9.13
C ALA A 78 0.94 12.38 10.04
N ALA A 79 -0.37 12.41 9.81
CA ALA A 79 -1.32 13.12 10.65
C ALA A 79 -1.34 12.55 12.08
N ILE A 80 -1.35 11.22 12.23
CA ILE A 80 -1.32 10.54 13.54
C ILE A 80 -0.05 10.88 14.30
N VAL A 81 1.11 10.82 13.63
CA VAL A 81 2.40 11.19 14.25
C VAL A 81 2.39 12.63 14.73
N THR A 82 1.85 13.54 13.93
CA THR A 82 1.71 14.93 14.30
C THR A 82 0.88 15.11 15.57
N LEU A 83 -0.27 14.43 15.67
CA LEU A 83 -1.13 14.46 16.86
C LEU A 83 -0.41 13.91 18.10
N ILE A 84 0.29 12.78 17.98
CA ILE A 84 1.08 12.21 19.07
C ILE A 84 2.17 13.19 19.53
N ALA A 85 2.92 13.74 18.60
CA ALA A 85 4.05 14.61 18.91
C ALA A 85 3.61 15.94 19.53
N LEU A 86 2.51 16.51 19.06
CA LEU A 86 1.91 17.70 19.66
C LEU A 86 1.44 17.45 21.09
N SER A 87 0.91 16.27 21.38
CA SER A 87 0.46 15.89 22.73
C SER A 87 1.62 15.73 23.72
N ILE A 88 2.83 15.46 23.22
CA ILE A 88 4.02 15.25 24.06
C ILE A 88 4.77 16.56 24.35
N GLY A 89 4.92 17.44 23.38
CA GLY A 89 5.79 18.59 23.57
C GLY A 89 5.64 19.76 22.60
N GLY A 90 4.50 19.89 21.97
CA GLY A 90 4.18 21.06 21.13
C GLY A 90 4.81 21.03 19.74
N GLU A 91 4.82 22.20 19.08
CA GLU A 91 5.15 22.32 17.64
C GLU A 91 6.59 21.90 17.29
N SER A 92 7.57 22.22 18.13
CA SER A 92 8.97 21.88 17.86
C SER A 92 9.20 20.36 17.91
N ILE A 93 8.57 19.67 18.86
CA ILE A 93 8.65 18.21 18.96
C ILE A 93 7.86 17.55 17.83
N ALA A 94 6.75 18.15 17.41
CA ALA A 94 5.98 17.68 16.26
C ALA A 94 6.81 17.70 14.98
N ALA A 95 7.53 18.77 14.70
CA ALA A 95 8.38 18.89 13.51
C ALA A 95 9.50 17.83 13.49
N ILE A 96 10.19 17.61 14.62
CA ILE A 96 11.23 16.58 14.75
C ILE A 96 10.61 15.17 14.63
N GLY A 97 9.50 14.93 15.31
CA GLY A 97 8.80 13.64 15.31
C GLY A 97 8.35 13.22 13.91
N VAL A 98 7.77 14.15 13.14
CA VAL A 98 7.39 13.89 11.74
C VAL A 98 8.61 13.61 10.88
N GLY A 99 9.72 14.35 11.07
CA GLY A 99 10.97 14.09 10.36
C GLY A 99 11.54 12.70 10.62
N ILE A 100 11.63 12.28 11.87
CA ILE A 100 12.09 10.95 12.26
C ILE A 100 11.15 9.88 11.70
N PHE A 101 9.85 10.08 11.86
CA PHE A 101 8.86 9.14 11.36
C PHE A 101 8.91 8.98 9.83
N THR A 102 9.15 10.06 9.10
CA THR A 102 9.31 10.00 7.65
C THR A 102 10.45 9.07 7.24
N VAL A 103 11.59 9.14 7.94
CA VAL A 103 12.71 8.22 7.70
C VAL A 103 12.31 6.77 8.00
N VAL A 104 11.63 6.54 9.11
CA VAL A 104 11.13 5.20 9.50
C VAL A 104 10.16 4.67 8.45
N LEU A 105 9.22 5.51 8.00
CA LEU A 105 8.24 5.13 6.98
C LEU A 105 8.91 4.78 5.64
N ILE A 106 9.88 5.57 5.20
CA ILE A 106 10.63 5.29 3.97
C ILE A 106 11.34 3.94 4.08
N ILE A 107 12.02 3.66 5.19
CA ILE A 107 12.78 2.42 5.35
C ILE A 107 11.85 1.22 5.46
N PHE A 108 10.91 1.23 6.40
CA PHE A 108 10.07 0.08 6.76
C PHE A 108 8.76 0.01 5.98
N GLY A 109 8.22 1.14 5.56
CA GLY A 109 6.98 1.21 4.77
C GLY A 109 7.19 1.14 3.26
N GLU A 110 8.39 1.48 2.76
CA GLU A 110 8.64 1.55 1.32
C GLU A 110 9.86 0.75 0.88
N VAL A 111 11.07 1.10 1.27
CA VAL A 111 12.31 0.53 0.70
C VAL A 111 12.44 -0.96 1.02
N ALA A 112 12.35 -1.36 2.27
CA ALA A 112 12.48 -2.76 2.66
C ALA A 112 11.38 -3.64 2.05
N PRO A 113 10.07 -3.28 2.11
CA PRO A 113 9.02 -4.06 1.47
C PRO A 113 9.18 -4.18 -0.04
N LYS A 114 9.58 -3.12 -0.75
CA LYS A 114 9.85 -3.15 -2.19
C LYS A 114 11.00 -4.11 -2.52
N THR A 115 12.04 -4.11 -1.71
CA THR A 115 13.16 -5.04 -1.87
C THR A 115 12.70 -6.49 -1.72
N PHE A 116 11.90 -6.79 -0.69
CA PHE A 116 11.31 -8.13 -0.53
C PHE A 116 10.37 -8.50 -1.68
N GLY A 117 9.55 -7.57 -2.14
CA GLY A 117 8.68 -7.76 -3.30
C GLY A 117 9.44 -8.12 -4.58
N ALA A 118 10.58 -7.49 -4.81
CA ALA A 118 11.45 -7.78 -5.95
C ALA A 118 12.17 -9.14 -5.82
N LEU A 119 12.56 -9.53 -4.60
CA LEU A 119 13.27 -10.80 -4.35
C LEU A 119 12.35 -12.02 -4.39
N TYR A 120 11.12 -11.89 -3.91
CA TYR A 120 10.16 -12.99 -3.80
C TYR A 120 8.82 -12.68 -4.49
N PRO A 121 8.82 -12.31 -5.79
CA PRO A 121 7.65 -11.75 -6.45
C PRO A 121 6.45 -12.69 -6.44
N GLU A 122 6.63 -13.98 -6.71
CA GLU A 122 5.51 -14.93 -6.76
C GLU A 122 4.88 -15.17 -5.40
N ARG A 123 5.71 -15.31 -4.35
CA ARG A 123 5.22 -15.58 -2.99
C ARG A 123 4.39 -14.43 -2.44
N ILE A 124 4.66 -13.22 -2.88
CA ILE A 124 3.99 -12.00 -2.43
C ILE A 124 2.85 -11.62 -3.38
N ALA A 125 3.06 -11.71 -4.70
CA ALA A 125 2.08 -11.31 -5.69
C ALA A 125 0.82 -12.20 -5.71
N LEU A 126 0.96 -13.52 -5.56
CA LEU A 126 -0.17 -14.43 -5.65
C LEU A 126 -1.22 -14.22 -4.55
N PRO A 127 -0.89 -14.19 -3.25
CA PRO A 127 -1.88 -13.88 -2.22
C PRO A 127 -2.38 -12.44 -2.30
N ALA A 128 -1.52 -11.49 -2.67
CA ALA A 128 -1.91 -10.09 -2.83
C ALA A 128 -2.94 -9.90 -3.95
N ALA A 129 -2.82 -10.62 -5.05
CA ALA A 129 -3.76 -10.54 -6.16
C ALA A 129 -5.21 -10.82 -5.73
N VAL A 130 -5.43 -11.77 -4.84
CA VAL A 130 -6.76 -12.09 -4.31
C VAL A 130 -7.33 -10.91 -3.51
N ILE A 131 -6.49 -10.26 -2.71
CA ILE A 131 -6.88 -9.08 -1.93
C ILE A 131 -7.22 -7.91 -2.86
N TYR A 132 -6.39 -7.67 -3.87
CA TYR A 132 -6.61 -6.58 -4.82
C TYR A 132 -7.82 -6.79 -5.74
N ASP A 133 -8.17 -8.02 -6.08
CA ASP A 133 -9.40 -8.31 -6.82
C ASP A 133 -10.64 -7.85 -6.05
N VAL A 134 -10.68 -8.10 -4.75
CA VAL A 134 -11.76 -7.62 -3.88
C VAL A 134 -11.70 -6.10 -3.72
N LEU A 135 -10.51 -5.55 -3.49
CA LEU A 135 -10.31 -4.12 -3.26
C LEU A 135 -10.71 -3.29 -4.50
N LEU A 136 -10.35 -3.75 -5.70
CA LEU A 136 -10.76 -3.10 -6.96
C LEU A 136 -12.26 -3.08 -7.16
N LYS A 137 -12.96 -4.13 -6.76
CA LYS A 137 -14.44 -4.17 -6.83
C LYS A 137 -15.07 -3.15 -5.89
N VAL A 138 -14.54 -3.03 -4.68
CA VAL A 138 -15.03 -2.09 -3.65
C VAL A 138 -14.68 -0.64 -4.02
N LEU A 139 -13.47 -0.38 -4.50
CA LEU A 139 -12.96 0.95 -4.83
C LEU A 139 -13.19 1.35 -6.30
N TYR A 140 -13.95 0.56 -7.05
CA TYR A 140 -14.20 0.81 -8.47
C TYR A 140 -14.63 2.25 -8.77
N PRO A 141 -15.58 2.89 -8.04
CA PRO A 141 -15.98 4.26 -8.32
C PRO A 141 -14.85 5.28 -8.14
N VAL A 142 -13.95 5.05 -7.16
CA VAL A 142 -12.81 5.95 -6.92
C VAL A 142 -11.77 5.79 -8.03
N VAL A 143 -11.45 4.56 -8.41
CA VAL A 143 -10.52 4.26 -9.51
C VAL A 143 -11.05 4.76 -10.84
N TRP A 144 -12.36 4.66 -11.08
CA TRP A 144 -12.99 5.21 -12.28
C TRP A 144 -12.84 6.73 -12.33
N LEU A 145 -13.08 7.43 -11.23
CA LEU A 145 -12.97 8.88 -11.15
C LEU A 145 -11.52 9.36 -11.39
N THR A 146 -10.54 8.68 -10.81
CA THR A 146 -9.12 9.02 -11.01
C THR A 146 -8.67 8.78 -12.45
N ASN A 147 -9.12 7.69 -13.07
CA ASN A 147 -8.83 7.41 -14.47
C ASN A 147 -9.50 8.41 -15.41
N LEU A 148 -10.70 8.89 -15.05
CA LEU A 148 -11.38 9.94 -15.81
C LEU A 148 -10.58 11.24 -15.82
N VAL A 149 -10.01 11.61 -14.66
CA VAL A 149 -9.17 12.81 -14.54
C VAL A 149 -7.82 12.60 -15.26
N ALA A 150 -7.19 11.45 -15.10
CA ALA A 150 -5.90 11.15 -15.74
C ALA A 150 -5.99 11.02 -17.27
N ASN A 151 -7.11 10.52 -17.79
CA ASN A 151 -7.32 10.38 -19.25
C ASN A 151 -7.98 11.61 -19.88
N GLY A 152 -8.45 12.56 -19.08
CA GLY A 152 -9.02 13.83 -19.52
C GLY A 152 -8.00 14.97 -19.67
N VAL A 153 -6.74 14.68 -19.36
CA VAL A 153 -5.55 15.55 -19.55
C VAL A 153 -4.74 15.04 -20.71
#